data_c5847f08ab63b59456b18379d486f8d8
#
_entry.id   c5847f08ab63b59456b18379d486f8d8
#
_cell.length_a   1.000
_cell.length_b   1.000
_cell.length_c   1.000
_cell.angle_alpha   90.00
_cell.angle_beta   90.00
_cell.angle_gamma   90.00
#
_symmetry.space_group_name_H-M   'P 1'
#
loop_
_entity.id
_entity.type
_entity.pdbx_description
1 polymer ?
#
loop_
_entity_poly.entity_id
_entity_poly.type
_entity_poly.pdbx_seq_one_letter_code
_entity_poly.pdbx_strand_id
1 'polypeptide(L)'
;MVGRGEVWWGESPDEKGRPYLVVSRDAANESMRRMLVAPVTTRLRGLPSELALGASEGLPVESVASFDNLRPFPKAMLVRRLGSLGARQHEICRAAGATLDC
;
A
#
# COMPACT_ATOMS: atom_id res chain seq x y z
N MET A 1 -2.51 8.46 13.00
CA MET A 1 -1.59 7.30 13.02
C MET A 1 -1.79 6.44 11.79
N VAL A 2 -0.69 6.04 11.15
CA VAL A 2 -0.77 5.24 9.94
C VAL A 2 -0.93 3.76 10.30
N GLY A 3 -1.93 3.10 9.73
CA GLY A 3 -2.25 1.72 10.04
C GLY A 3 -2.18 0.78 8.84
N ARG A 4 -2.02 -0.52 9.12
CA ARG A 4 -1.98 -1.56 8.10
C ARG A 4 -3.29 -1.58 7.31
N GLY A 5 -3.18 -1.67 6.00
CA GLY A 5 -4.33 -1.72 5.11
C GLY A 5 -4.86 -0.35 4.73
N GLU A 6 -4.27 0.71 5.25
CA GLU A 6 -4.64 2.06 4.83
C GLU A 6 -3.94 2.45 3.54
N VAL A 7 -4.62 3.26 2.73
CA VAL A 7 -4.07 3.83 1.51
C VAL A 7 -3.75 5.29 1.79
N TRP A 8 -2.51 5.66 1.59
CA TRP A 8 -2.02 7.01 1.86
C TRP A 8 -1.36 7.63 0.64
N TRP A 9 -1.54 8.93 0.48
CA TRP A 9 -0.76 9.69 -0.50
C TRP A 9 0.61 9.95 0.10
N GLY A 10 1.66 9.53 -0.61
CA GLY A 10 3.03 9.72 -0.17
C GLY A 10 3.77 10.63 -1.12
N GLU A 11 4.61 11.50 -0.55
CA GLU A 11 5.45 12.44 -1.30
C GLU A 11 6.86 12.40 -0.76
N SER A 12 7.82 12.20 -1.66
CA SER A 12 9.22 12.25 -1.32
C SER A 12 9.90 13.32 -2.17
N PRO A 13 11.01 13.93 -1.68
CA PRO A 13 11.70 14.96 -2.46
C PRO A 13 12.19 14.49 -3.83
N ASP A 14 12.43 13.19 -3.97
CA ASP A 14 13.04 12.64 -5.17
C ASP A 14 12.03 12.04 -6.15
N GLU A 15 10.76 11.96 -5.79
CA GLU A 15 9.77 11.28 -6.60
C GLU A 15 8.45 12.04 -6.59
N LYS A 16 7.67 11.86 -7.65
CA LYS A 16 6.32 12.41 -7.70
C LYS A 16 5.45 11.75 -6.63
N GLY A 17 4.49 12.48 -6.11
CA GLY A 17 3.51 11.92 -5.20
C GLY A 17 2.71 10.81 -5.85
N ARG A 18 2.34 9.80 -5.05
CA ARG A 18 1.51 8.70 -5.48
C ARG A 18 0.85 8.02 -4.29
N PRO A 19 -0.20 7.23 -4.54
CA PRO A 19 -0.78 6.43 -3.47
C PRO A 19 0.10 5.24 -3.12
N TYR A 20 0.05 4.84 -1.85
CA TYR A 20 0.72 3.65 -1.33
C TYR A 20 -0.22 2.89 -0.42
N LEU A 21 -0.17 1.57 -0.47
CA LEU A 21 -0.87 0.71 0.48
C LEU A 21 0.10 0.32 1.59
N VAL A 22 -0.27 0.58 2.84
CA VAL A 22 0.54 0.21 4.00
C VAL A 22 0.35 -1.28 4.28
N VAL A 23 1.44 -2.04 4.25
CA VAL A 23 1.38 -3.49 4.43
C VAL A 23 2.05 -3.98 5.71
N SER A 24 2.92 -3.19 6.32
CA SER A 24 3.57 -3.58 7.57
C SER A 24 2.58 -3.61 8.72
N ARG A 25 2.87 -4.47 9.72
CA ARG A 25 1.99 -4.66 10.88
C ARG A 25 1.92 -3.42 11.75
N ASP A 26 0.77 -3.20 12.38
CA ASP A 26 0.55 -2.01 13.21
C ASP A 26 1.57 -1.88 14.34
N ALA A 27 1.97 -2.98 14.96
CA ALA A 27 2.98 -2.95 16.02
C ALA A 27 4.30 -2.39 15.50
N ALA A 28 4.70 -2.75 14.27
CA ALA A 28 5.90 -2.21 13.64
C ALA A 28 5.69 -0.74 13.26
N ASN A 29 4.49 -0.39 12.80
CA ASN A 29 4.17 0.97 12.36
C ASN A 29 4.26 1.98 13.49
N GLU A 30 3.99 1.56 14.73
CA GLU A 30 4.07 2.46 15.88
C GLU A 30 5.50 2.80 16.26
N SER A 31 6.44 1.84 16.09
CA SER A 31 7.80 2.00 16.58
C SER A 31 8.82 2.33 15.51
N MET A 32 8.51 2.08 14.23
CA MET A 32 9.48 2.28 13.14
C MET A 32 9.27 3.61 12.44
N ARG A 33 10.36 4.20 11.97
CA ARG A 33 10.31 5.43 11.19
C ARG A 33 9.88 5.18 9.74
N ARG A 34 10.10 3.97 9.26
CA ARG A 34 9.72 3.55 7.92
C ARG A 34 8.71 2.45 8.00
N MET A 35 7.83 2.42 7.03
CA MET A 35 6.80 1.41 6.90
C MET A 35 7.02 0.67 5.61
N LEU A 36 6.61 -0.59 5.55
CA LEU A 36 6.61 -1.33 4.30
C LEU A 36 5.34 -0.98 3.55
N VAL A 37 5.50 -0.54 2.30
CA VAL A 37 4.37 -0.12 1.47
C VAL A 37 4.44 -0.77 0.10
N ALA A 38 3.25 -0.93 -0.52
CA ALA A 38 3.12 -1.37 -1.89
C ALA A 38 2.70 -0.15 -2.72
N PRO A 39 3.48 0.22 -3.75
CA PRO A 39 3.09 1.35 -4.60
C PRO A 39 1.82 1.01 -5.38
N VAL A 40 0.96 2.01 -5.53
CA VAL A 40 -0.32 1.88 -6.22
C VAL A 40 -0.18 2.45 -7.63
N THR A 41 -0.64 1.69 -8.61
CA THR A 41 -0.55 2.08 -10.01
C THR A 41 -1.87 1.81 -10.73
N THR A 42 -2.16 2.59 -11.75
CA THR A 42 -3.31 2.34 -12.63
C THR A 42 -3.01 1.32 -13.71
N ARG A 43 -1.76 0.87 -13.79
CA ARG A 43 -1.33 -0.11 -14.78
C ARG A 43 -1.63 -1.52 -14.29
N LEU A 44 -2.77 -2.05 -14.70
CA LEU A 44 -3.24 -3.38 -14.29
C LEU A 44 -2.56 -4.45 -15.17
N ARG A 45 -1.91 -5.41 -14.53
CA ARG A 45 -1.24 -6.52 -15.24
C ARG A 45 -1.90 -7.87 -15.01
N GLY A 46 -2.88 -7.94 -14.10
CA GLY A 46 -3.58 -9.17 -13.78
C GLY A 46 -2.73 -10.21 -13.04
N LEU A 47 -1.74 -9.76 -12.27
CA LEU A 47 -0.84 -10.65 -11.55
C LEU A 47 -1.40 -11.04 -10.18
N PRO A 48 -1.10 -12.26 -9.68
CA PRO A 48 -1.53 -12.66 -8.34
C PRO A 48 -0.95 -11.78 -7.23
N SER A 49 0.19 -11.13 -7.48
CA SER A 49 0.85 -10.21 -6.56
C SER A 49 0.26 -8.80 -6.59
N GLU A 50 -0.82 -8.60 -7.35
CA GLU A 50 -1.52 -7.32 -7.37
C GLU A 50 -2.77 -7.39 -6.52
N LEU A 51 -3.04 -6.33 -5.76
CA LEU A 51 -4.23 -6.20 -4.93
C LEU A 51 -5.09 -5.08 -5.49
N ALA A 52 -6.30 -5.42 -5.93
CA ALA A 52 -7.20 -4.47 -6.59
C ALA A 52 -7.69 -3.40 -5.63
N LEU A 53 -7.64 -2.15 -6.07
CA LEU A 53 -8.09 -0.98 -5.33
C LEU A 53 -8.93 -0.09 -6.24
N GLY A 54 -9.80 0.70 -5.64
CA GLY A 54 -10.65 1.60 -6.41
C GLY A 54 -11.33 2.63 -5.54
N ALA A 55 -12.55 3.02 -5.93
CA ALA A 55 -13.29 4.06 -5.23
C ALA A 55 -13.52 3.76 -3.75
N SER A 56 -13.75 2.49 -3.41
CA SER A 56 -13.96 2.07 -2.02
C SER A 56 -12.75 2.36 -1.13
N GLU A 57 -11.56 2.45 -1.71
CA GLU A 57 -10.32 2.73 -0.98
C GLU A 57 -9.85 4.17 -1.21
N GLY A 58 -10.71 5.02 -1.75
CA GLY A 58 -10.43 6.44 -1.89
C GLY A 58 -9.66 6.82 -3.15
N LEU A 59 -9.64 5.96 -4.16
CA LEU A 59 -8.92 6.24 -5.41
C LEU A 59 -9.87 6.67 -6.51
N PRO A 60 -9.46 7.63 -7.37
CA PRO A 60 -10.34 8.14 -8.42
C PRO A 60 -10.58 7.14 -9.56
N VAL A 61 -9.65 6.21 -9.77
CA VAL A 61 -9.76 5.23 -10.86
C VAL A 61 -9.34 3.86 -10.36
N GLU A 62 -9.76 2.82 -11.09
CA GLU A 62 -9.36 1.45 -10.82
C GLU A 62 -7.84 1.32 -10.84
N SER A 63 -7.29 0.71 -9.81
CA SER A 63 -5.84 0.64 -9.58
C SER A 63 -5.47 -0.69 -8.93
N VAL A 64 -4.17 -0.93 -8.78
CA VAL A 64 -3.66 -2.08 -8.03
C VAL A 64 -2.48 -1.65 -7.17
N ALA A 65 -2.35 -2.29 -6.01
CA ALA A 65 -1.15 -2.22 -5.20
C ALA A 65 -0.21 -3.33 -5.66
N SER A 66 1.02 -2.97 -6.02
CA SER A 66 1.99 -3.90 -6.57
C SER A 66 2.87 -4.47 -5.47
N PHE A 67 2.67 -5.74 -5.12
CA PHE A 67 3.46 -6.41 -4.10
C PHE A 67 4.82 -6.88 -4.63
N ASP A 68 5.02 -6.88 -5.94
CA ASP A 68 6.35 -7.14 -6.51
C ASP A 68 7.30 -5.98 -6.29
N ASN A 69 6.77 -4.81 -5.92
CA ASN A 69 7.56 -3.59 -5.74
C ASN A 69 7.47 -3.06 -4.30
N LEU A 70 7.29 -3.95 -3.33
CA LEU A 70 7.28 -3.55 -1.92
C LEU A 70 8.56 -2.79 -1.58
N ARG A 71 8.43 -1.73 -0.81
CA ARG A 71 9.56 -0.91 -0.41
C ARG A 71 9.35 -0.29 0.96
N PRO A 72 10.42 -0.05 1.72
CA PRO A 72 10.33 0.79 2.90
C PRO A 72 10.10 2.24 2.48
N PHE A 73 9.24 2.95 3.21
CA PHE A 73 8.92 4.33 2.90
C PHE A 73 8.82 5.12 4.21
N PRO A 74 9.43 6.32 4.28
CA PRO A 74 9.40 7.11 5.52
C PRO A 74 7.97 7.47 5.92
N LYS A 75 7.61 7.16 7.16
CA LYS A 75 6.27 7.45 7.68
C LYS A 75 5.93 8.94 7.57
N ALA A 76 6.91 9.80 7.81
CA ALA A 76 6.71 11.24 7.74
C ALA A 76 6.33 11.74 6.35
N MET A 77 6.56 10.95 5.32
CA MET A 77 6.24 11.32 3.93
C MET A 77 4.90 10.79 3.46
N LEU A 78 4.17 10.08 4.31
CA LEU A 78 2.77 9.72 4.08
C LEU A 78 1.94 10.88 4.60
N VAL A 79 1.48 11.74 3.68
CA VAL A 79 0.95 13.06 4.05
C VAL A 79 -0.56 13.13 4.13
N ARG A 80 -1.29 12.23 3.48
CA ARG A 80 -2.74 12.26 3.50
C ARG A 80 -3.34 10.86 3.36
N ARG A 81 -4.23 10.49 4.28
CA ARG A 81 -4.96 9.23 4.20
C ARG A 81 -6.04 9.33 3.13
N LEU A 82 -6.07 8.38 2.22
CA LEU A 82 -7.05 8.32 1.15
C LEU A 82 -8.21 7.37 1.48
N GLY A 83 -7.92 6.25 2.11
CA GLY A 83 -8.91 5.25 2.45
C GLY A 83 -8.29 4.04 3.10
N SER A 84 -9.00 2.92 3.11
CA SER A 84 -8.48 1.68 3.68
C SER A 84 -9.15 0.46 3.07
N LEU A 85 -8.51 -0.70 3.24
CA LEU A 85 -9.07 -1.98 2.81
C LEU A 85 -10.23 -2.45 3.70
N GLY A 86 -10.29 -1.96 4.95
CA GLY A 86 -11.33 -2.41 5.87
C GLY A 86 -11.31 -3.93 6.04
N ALA A 87 -12.42 -4.59 5.75
CA ALA A 87 -12.56 -6.03 5.89
C ALA A 87 -11.70 -6.84 4.91
N ARG A 88 -11.09 -6.19 3.92
CA ARG A 88 -10.29 -6.86 2.90
C ARG A 88 -8.81 -7.00 3.27
N GLN A 89 -8.42 -6.76 4.50
CA GLN A 89 -7.01 -6.84 4.91
C GLN A 89 -6.39 -8.22 4.69
N HIS A 90 -7.20 -9.28 4.68
CA HIS A 90 -6.72 -10.63 4.38
C HIS A 90 -6.09 -10.73 2.98
N GLU A 91 -6.43 -9.83 2.07
CA GLU A 91 -5.85 -9.82 0.72
C GLU A 91 -4.38 -9.42 0.73
N ILE A 92 -3.92 -8.74 1.78
CA ILE A 92 -2.50 -8.41 1.92
C ILE A 92 -1.67 -9.69 1.99
N CYS A 93 -2.09 -10.64 2.83
CA CYS A 93 -1.37 -11.91 2.96
C CYS A 93 -1.45 -12.75 1.69
N ARG A 94 -2.58 -12.70 0.99
CA ARG A 94 -2.72 -13.39 -0.29
C ARG A 94 -1.73 -12.86 -1.32
N ALA A 95 -1.68 -11.53 -1.51
CA ALA A 95 -0.80 -10.92 -2.49
C ALA A 95 0.68 -11.07 -2.10
N ALA A 96 0.99 -10.94 -0.80
CA ALA A 96 2.35 -11.12 -0.30
C ALA A 96 2.83 -12.55 -0.50
N GLY A 97 1.95 -13.54 -0.27
CA GLY A 97 2.29 -14.94 -0.50
C GLY A 97 2.61 -15.23 -1.95
N ALA A 98 1.90 -14.61 -2.89
CA ALA A 98 2.17 -14.76 -4.33
C ALA A 98 3.54 -14.18 -4.70
N THR A 99 3.98 -13.10 -4.01
CA THR A 99 5.27 -12.48 -4.27
C THR A 99 6.42 -13.29 -3.66
N LEU A 100 6.23 -13.77 -2.43
CA LEU A 100 7.31 -14.38 -1.65
C LEU A 100 7.43 -15.89 -1.83
N ASP A 101 6.50 -16.49 -2.52
CA ASP A 101 6.47 -17.95 -2.74
C ASP A 101 6.61 -18.72 -1.42
N CYS A 102 5.86 -18.30 -0.43
CA CYS A 102 5.89 -18.89 0.91
C CYS A 102 4.99 -20.11 1.02
#